data_eda41629b62287820f9499cb5c63be82
#
_entry.id   eda41629b62287820f9499cb5c63be82
#
_cell.length_a   1.000
_cell.length_b   1.000
_cell.length_c   1.000
_cell.angle_alpha   90.00
_cell.angle_beta   90.00
_cell.angle_gamma   90.00
#
_symmetry.space_group_name_H-M   'P 1'
#
loop_
_entity.id
_entity.type
_entity.pdbx_description
1 polymer ?
#
loop_
_entity_poly.entity_id
_entity_poly.type
_entity_poly.pdbx_seq_one_letter_code
_entity_poly.pdbx_strand_id
1 'polypeptide(L)'
;HPNHVHLVLSRTEQTNTMTYPKLIDLVVRFTPDAIIGGEISTANAGALWELMGSGHDNCFATIHAENSEAAYKAFTDRILHCYPTIDREKTIAEMHDKLRVVQINRQGNIRAVTEVT
;
A
#
# COMPACT_ATOMS: atom_id res chain seq x y z
N HIS A 1 -13.21 1.19 15.66
CA HIS A 1 -12.13 1.51 16.58
C HIS A 1 -12.34 2.91 17.16
N PRO A 2 -12.39 3.07 18.48
CA PRO A 2 -12.74 4.36 19.09
C PRO A 2 -11.71 5.46 18.88
N ASN A 3 -10.46 5.12 18.56
CA ASN A 3 -9.38 6.07 18.31
C ASN A 3 -9.07 6.21 16.81
N HIS A 4 -10.07 5.94 16.00
CA HIS A 4 -9.90 5.99 14.54
C HIS A 4 -9.74 7.43 14.05
N VAL A 5 -8.70 7.66 13.26
CA VAL A 5 -8.49 8.91 12.54
C VAL A 5 -8.67 8.62 11.04
N HIS A 6 -9.61 9.29 10.41
CA HIS A 6 -9.90 9.08 9.00
C HIS A 6 -9.42 10.28 8.18
N LEU A 7 -8.41 10.05 7.36
CA LEU A 7 -7.85 11.07 6.48
C LEU A 7 -8.22 10.75 5.04
N VAL A 8 -8.73 11.75 4.32
CA VAL A 8 -9.16 11.60 2.94
C VAL A 8 -8.38 12.56 2.05
N LEU A 9 -7.83 12.04 0.97
CA LEU A 9 -7.18 12.83 -0.06
C LEU A 9 -7.98 12.70 -1.36
N SER A 10 -8.53 13.83 -1.83
CA SER A 10 -9.25 13.87 -3.11
C SER A 10 -8.27 13.90 -4.27
N ARG A 11 -8.51 13.04 -5.25
CA ARG A 11 -7.72 12.99 -6.48
C ARG A 11 -8.19 13.97 -7.54
N THR A 12 -9.42 14.46 -7.40
CA THR A 12 -10.08 15.27 -8.43
C THR A 12 -9.98 16.77 -8.19
N GLU A 13 -9.59 17.20 -6.99
CA GLU A 13 -9.48 18.60 -6.66
C GLU A 13 -8.10 19.14 -6.96
N GLN A 14 -8.02 20.00 -7.96
CA GLN A 14 -6.75 20.61 -8.37
C GLN A 14 -6.28 21.72 -7.45
N THR A 15 -7.19 22.29 -6.68
CA THR A 15 -6.87 23.35 -5.71
C THR A 15 -6.41 22.81 -4.36
N ASN A 16 -6.48 21.50 -4.18
CA ASN A 16 -6.07 20.87 -2.95
C ASN A 16 -4.54 20.90 -2.81
N THR A 17 -4.06 21.47 -1.72
CA THR A 17 -2.63 21.56 -1.43
C THR A 17 -2.08 20.29 -0.76
N MET A 18 -2.95 19.40 -0.33
CA MET A 18 -2.56 18.15 0.30
C MET A 18 -2.11 17.14 -0.74
N THR A 19 -0.91 16.59 -0.59
CA THR A 19 -0.35 15.54 -1.43
C THR A 19 -0.11 14.28 -0.60
N TYR A 20 0.11 13.13 -1.24
CA TYR A 20 0.44 11.91 -0.50
C TYR A 20 1.67 12.06 0.38
N PRO A 21 2.80 12.66 -0.06
CA PRO A 21 3.93 12.90 0.84
C PRO A 21 3.58 13.74 2.05
N LYS A 22 2.77 14.77 1.89
CA LYS A 22 2.32 15.61 3.02
C LYS A 22 1.39 14.85 3.94
N LEU A 23 0.52 14.03 3.37
CA LEU A 23 -0.40 13.19 4.14
C LEU A 23 0.37 12.17 4.99
N ILE A 24 1.41 11.56 4.44
CA ILE A 24 2.27 10.63 5.17
C ILE A 24 2.96 11.33 6.33
N ASP A 25 3.53 12.49 6.09
CA ASP A 25 4.19 13.28 7.14
C ASP A 25 3.22 13.58 8.28
N LEU A 26 1.97 13.89 7.95
CA LEU A 26 0.91 14.11 8.93
C LEU A 26 0.56 12.84 9.69
N VAL A 27 0.39 11.72 8.98
CA VAL A 27 0.04 10.41 9.57
C VAL A 27 1.09 9.95 10.57
N VAL A 28 2.38 10.11 10.23
CA VAL A 28 3.49 9.73 11.12
C VAL A 28 3.42 10.49 12.44
N ARG A 29 2.98 11.75 12.41
CA ARG A 29 2.85 12.57 13.62
C ARG A 29 1.75 12.11 14.56
N PHE A 30 0.75 11.37 14.07
CA PHE A 30 -0.29 10.79 14.92
C PHE A 30 0.16 9.52 15.62
N THR A 31 1.34 8.98 15.29
CA THR A 31 1.87 7.73 15.84
C THR A 31 0.82 6.60 15.85
N PRO A 32 0.22 6.27 14.69
CA PRO A 32 -0.87 5.29 14.67
C PRO A 32 -0.38 3.88 14.95
N ASP A 33 -1.24 3.06 15.54
CA ASP A 33 -0.94 1.63 15.77
C ASP A 33 -1.06 0.81 14.49
N ALA A 34 -1.94 1.23 13.58
CA ALA A 34 -2.15 0.58 12.30
C ALA A 34 -2.48 1.61 11.22
N ILE A 35 -2.04 1.35 10.02
CA ILE A 35 -2.32 2.18 8.85
C ILE A 35 -3.05 1.32 7.83
N ILE A 36 -4.19 1.80 7.35
CA ILE A 36 -4.98 1.14 6.33
C ILE A 36 -4.94 2.00 5.08
N GLY A 37 -4.28 1.51 4.04
CA GLY A 37 -4.05 2.25 2.81
C GLY A 37 -5.15 2.14 1.76
N GLY A 38 -6.20 1.38 2.03
CA GLY A 38 -7.21 1.10 1.02
C GLY A 38 -6.64 0.32 -0.14
N GLU A 39 -6.76 0.83 -1.34
CA GLU A 39 -6.25 0.18 -2.56
C GLU A 39 -4.96 0.84 -3.04
N ILE A 40 -3.99 0.02 -3.40
CA ILE A 40 -2.72 0.49 -3.96
C ILE A 40 -2.94 0.95 -5.40
N SER A 41 -2.50 2.17 -5.69
CA SER A 41 -2.61 2.79 -7.02
C SER A 41 -1.28 3.42 -7.41
N THR A 42 -1.18 3.90 -8.65
CA THR A 42 0.02 4.64 -9.09
C THR A 42 0.23 5.93 -8.30
N ALA A 43 -0.84 6.52 -7.78
CA ALA A 43 -0.76 7.76 -7.01
C ALA A 43 -0.22 7.55 -5.59
N ASN A 44 -0.58 6.44 -4.94
CA ASN A 44 -0.24 6.23 -3.53
C ASN A 44 0.84 5.17 -3.27
N ALA A 45 1.23 4.40 -4.28
CA ALA A 45 2.15 3.27 -4.09
C ALA A 45 3.48 3.69 -3.47
N GLY A 46 4.09 4.76 -3.97
CA GLY A 46 5.36 5.26 -3.42
C GLY A 46 5.22 5.68 -1.97
N ALA A 47 4.16 6.37 -1.66
CA ALA A 47 3.85 6.83 -0.31
C ALA A 47 3.65 5.68 0.67
N LEU A 48 2.87 4.67 0.27
CA LEU A 48 2.65 3.48 1.08
C LEU A 48 3.94 2.71 1.31
N TRP A 49 4.76 2.57 0.29
CA TRP A 49 6.05 1.89 0.41
C TRP A 49 6.99 2.60 1.40
N GLU A 50 7.02 3.93 1.36
CA GLU A 50 7.78 4.72 2.33
C GLU A 50 7.28 4.51 3.76
N LEU A 51 5.97 4.48 3.96
CA LEU A 51 5.40 4.20 5.28
C LEU A 51 5.80 2.82 5.80
N MET A 52 5.75 1.81 4.95
CA MET A 52 6.16 0.45 5.31
C MET A 52 7.63 0.38 5.66
N GLY A 53 8.47 1.20 5.02
CA GLY A 53 9.90 1.29 5.30
C GLY A 53 10.27 2.12 6.51
N SER A 54 9.33 2.88 7.07
CA SER A 54 9.59 3.80 8.19
C SER A 54 9.36 3.19 9.57
N GLY A 55 9.25 1.86 9.67
CA GLY A 55 9.04 1.18 10.93
C GLY A 55 7.57 1.00 11.32
N HIS A 56 6.65 1.28 10.42
CA HIS A 56 5.22 1.04 10.64
C HIS A 56 4.86 -0.39 10.23
N ASP A 57 4.94 -1.30 11.19
CA ASP A 57 4.77 -2.74 10.93
C ASP A 57 3.33 -3.15 10.66
N ASN A 58 2.36 -2.37 11.14
CA ASN A 58 0.94 -2.64 10.98
C ASN A 58 0.34 -1.80 9.87
N CYS A 59 0.76 -2.06 8.63
CA CYS A 59 0.24 -1.39 7.46
C CYS A 59 -0.51 -2.40 6.58
N PHE A 60 -1.73 -2.06 6.20
CA PHE A 60 -2.62 -2.92 5.41
C PHE A 60 -3.09 -2.18 4.17
N ALA A 61 -3.09 -2.88 3.06
CA ALA A 61 -3.62 -2.33 1.81
C ALA A 61 -4.15 -3.47 0.94
N THR A 62 -4.89 -3.14 -0.09
CA THR A 62 -5.39 -4.11 -1.05
C THR A 62 -4.80 -3.86 -2.43
N ILE A 63 -4.68 -4.90 -3.21
CA ILE A 63 -4.24 -4.83 -4.60
C ILE A 63 -4.91 -5.95 -5.40
N HIS A 64 -5.27 -5.66 -6.64
CA HIS A 64 -5.81 -6.67 -7.54
C HIS A 64 -4.67 -7.34 -8.30
N ALA A 65 -4.52 -8.65 -8.11
CA ALA A 65 -3.50 -9.45 -8.79
C ALA A 65 -3.92 -10.92 -8.80
N GLU A 66 -3.36 -11.68 -9.72
CA GLU A 66 -3.71 -13.09 -9.87
C GLU A 66 -3.10 -13.97 -8.77
N ASN A 67 -1.94 -13.57 -8.26
CA ASN A 67 -1.22 -14.31 -7.22
C ASN A 67 -0.27 -13.35 -6.49
N SER A 68 0.43 -13.87 -5.47
CA SER A 68 1.34 -13.06 -4.68
C SER A 68 2.49 -12.47 -5.50
N GLU A 69 3.06 -13.24 -6.39
CA GLU A 69 4.16 -12.76 -7.23
C GLU A 69 3.72 -11.63 -8.14
N ALA A 70 2.54 -11.75 -8.76
CA ALA A 70 1.95 -10.69 -9.56
C ALA A 70 1.64 -9.44 -8.73
N ALA A 71 1.25 -9.62 -7.48
CA ALA A 71 1.02 -8.51 -6.55
C ALA A 71 2.29 -7.73 -6.27
N TYR A 72 3.39 -8.41 -6.00
CA TYR A 72 4.69 -7.75 -5.78
C TYR A 72 5.14 -6.95 -7.01
N LYS A 73 5.00 -7.56 -8.18
CA LYS A 73 5.36 -6.89 -9.44
C LYS A 73 4.48 -5.67 -9.71
N ALA A 74 3.18 -5.80 -9.51
CA ALA A 74 2.24 -4.70 -9.72
C ALA A 74 2.51 -3.54 -8.76
N PHE A 75 2.75 -3.85 -7.50
CA PHE A 75 3.08 -2.84 -6.50
C PHE A 75 4.38 -2.12 -6.89
N THR A 76 5.41 -2.87 -7.23
CA THR A 76 6.70 -2.29 -7.63
C THR A 76 6.57 -1.41 -8.86
N ASP A 77 5.82 -1.84 -9.87
CA ASP A 77 5.62 -1.05 -11.06
C ASP A 77 4.91 0.27 -10.77
N ARG A 78 3.98 0.26 -9.82
CA ARG A 78 3.31 1.49 -9.37
C ARG A 78 4.24 2.39 -8.57
N ILE A 79 5.13 1.82 -7.75
CA ILE A 79 6.16 2.60 -7.05
C ILE A 79 7.09 3.29 -8.05
N LEU A 80 7.43 2.60 -9.15
CA LEU A 80 8.29 3.17 -10.20
C LEU A 80 7.70 4.40 -10.86
N HIS A 81 6.39 4.56 -10.87
CA HIS A 81 5.76 5.80 -11.32
C HIS A 81 6.13 7.00 -10.45
N CYS A 82 6.34 6.77 -9.15
CA CYS A 82 6.72 7.81 -8.21
C CYS A 82 8.23 7.97 -8.11
N TYR A 83 8.94 6.87 -8.18
CA TYR A 83 10.40 6.81 -8.03
C TYR A 83 11.03 6.01 -9.17
N PRO A 84 11.20 6.63 -10.36
CA PRO A 84 11.66 5.91 -11.55
C PRO A 84 13.07 5.31 -11.46
N THR A 85 13.87 5.77 -10.50
CA THR A 85 15.27 5.36 -10.37
C THR A 85 15.51 4.19 -9.42
N ILE A 86 14.48 3.67 -8.77
CA ILE A 86 14.66 2.51 -7.88
C ILE A 86 14.99 1.26 -8.68
N ASP A 87 15.71 0.34 -8.03
CA ASP A 87 16.00 -0.97 -8.61
C ASP A 87 14.78 -1.87 -8.46
N ARG A 88 14.18 -2.27 -9.57
CA ARG A 88 12.95 -3.07 -9.60
C ARG A 88 13.14 -4.43 -8.94
N GLU A 89 14.20 -5.14 -9.29
CA GLU A 89 14.44 -6.49 -8.76
C GLU A 89 14.75 -6.46 -7.26
N LYS A 90 15.52 -5.49 -6.82
CA LYS A 90 15.84 -5.31 -5.41
C LYS A 90 14.59 -4.98 -4.60
N THR A 91 13.72 -4.13 -5.14
CA THR A 91 12.46 -3.77 -4.47
C THR A 91 11.54 -4.97 -4.35
N ILE A 92 11.42 -5.80 -5.40
CA ILE A 92 10.63 -7.02 -5.34
C ILE A 92 11.19 -7.98 -4.28
N ALA A 93 12.51 -8.13 -4.20
CA ALA A 93 13.15 -8.96 -3.18
C ALA A 93 12.86 -8.45 -1.76
N GLU A 94 12.89 -7.14 -1.56
CA GLU A 94 12.52 -6.55 -0.27
C GLU A 94 11.05 -6.81 0.08
N MET A 95 10.17 -6.79 -0.90
CA MET A 95 8.76 -7.10 -0.69
C MET A 95 8.56 -8.55 -0.26
N HIS A 96 9.27 -9.48 -0.87
CA HIS A 96 9.22 -10.89 -0.46
C HIS A 96 9.62 -11.08 1.01
N ASP A 97 10.56 -10.28 1.47
CA ASP A 97 11.04 -10.35 2.84
C ASP A 97 10.10 -9.67 3.84
N LYS A 98 9.50 -8.54 3.46
CA LYS A 98 8.78 -7.67 4.39
C LYS A 98 7.27 -7.82 4.35
N LEU A 99 6.70 -8.17 3.20
CA LEU A 99 5.26 -8.18 3.02
C LEU A 99 4.66 -9.56 3.14
N ARG A 100 3.48 -9.60 3.72
CA ARG A 100 2.63 -10.78 3.69
C ARG A 100 1.47 -10.52 2.75
N VAL A 101 1.23 -11.45 1.84
CA VAL A 101 0.12 -11.35 0.91
C VAL A 101 -0.92 -12.40 1.28
N VAL A 102 -2.13 -11.94 1.50
CA VAL A 102 -3.28 -12.79 1.73
C VAL A 102 -4.13 -12.75 0.48
N GLN A 103 -4.18 -13.86 -0.24
CA GLN A 103 -4.96 -13.96 -1.46
C GLN A 103 -6.37 -14.41 -1.17
N ILE A 104 -7.34 -13.64 -1.67
CA ILE A 104 -8.75 -13.91 -1.51
C ILE A 104 -9.36 -14.11 -2.89
N ASN A 105 -9.93 -15.29 -3.14
CA ASN A 105 -10.59 -15.61 -4.38
C ASN A 105 -12.06 -15.94 -4.15
N ARG A 106 -12.87 -15.68 -5.16
CA ARG A 106 -14.25 -16.09 -5.14
C ARG A 106 -14.36 -17.56 -5.51
N GLN A 107 -15.02 -18.33 -4.66
CA GLN A 107 -15.36 -19.72 -4.91
C GLN A 107 -16.88 -19.85 -4.88
N GLY A 108 -17.51 -19.88 -6.07
CA GLY A 108 -18.96 -19.81 -6.16
C GLY A 108 -19.49 -18.47 -5.65
N ASN A 109 -20.33 -18.49 -4.63
CA ASN A 109 -20.88 -17.27 -4.00
C ASN A 109 -20.07 -16.79 -2.78
N ILE A 110 -18.97 -17.47 -2.46
CA ILE A 110 -18.19 -17.21 -1.25
C ILE A 110 -16.81 -16.71 -1.64
N ARG A 111 -16.31 -15.73 -0.90
CA ARG A 111 -14.90 -15.33 -0.96
C ARG A 111 -14.14 -16.10 0.10
N ALA A 112 -13.05 -16.72 -0.30
CA ALA A 112 -12.23 -17.52 0.60
C ALA A 112 -10.76 -17.14 0.48
N VAL A 113 -10.02 -17.26 1.59
CA VAL A 113 -8.58 -17.14 1.58
C VAL A 113 -8.01 -18.38 0.93
N THR A 114 -7.30 -18.21 -0.18
CA THR A 114 -6.74 -19.33 -0.96
C THR A 114 -5.23 -19.47 -0.77
N GLU A 115 -4.55 -18.40 -0.36
CA GLU A 115 -3.11 -18.43 -0.13
C GLU A 115 -2.70 -17.35 0.86
N VAL A 116 -1.72 -17.67 1.71
CA VAL A 116 -1.03 -16.72 2.59
C VAL A 116 0.46 -16.91 2.41
N THR A 117 1.13 -15.84 2.03
CA THR A 117 2.59 -15.88 1.80
C THR A 117 3.34 -15.05 2.82
#